data_5eecae1a09fef18d109c04f43eb6c4e8
#
_entry.id   5eecae1a09fef18d109c04f43eb6c4e8
#
_cell.length_a   1.000
_cell.length_b   1.000
_cell.length_c   1.000
_cell.angle_alpha   90.00
_cell.angle_beta   90.00
_cell.angle_gamma   90.00
#
_symmetry.space_group_name_H-M   'P 1'
#
loop_
_entity.id
_entity.type
_entity.pdbx_description
1 polymer ?
#
loop_
_entity_poly.entity_id
_entity_poly.type
_entity_poly.pdbx_seq_one_letter_code
_entity_poly.pdbx_strand_id
1 'polypeptide(L)'
;MKNNTRHVYGLILTLFILGTGIFFYRHLVLDVPLTDTETINSWMVESNLRFVADPNTPIKASFNIPYLPPHFAIIDEYFVSRNYGVTTNLNGDNRETVWSIRRAHGPQSLYYRAIFRQADGNESPLSAPPAIKSQPLNESQKSAVETITNQVRQASADIKTFAQSTVKELNKRDGNAKLLTGNEFNDEQIIDAAILILNQSKIFAMPVKGIYLAQQSKAELKYFLAVFNGKSWVYINPTTGGAGLPKDFLIWQYGNEPVYEIVGGKKPLFNLTVSPTPINALSIAKSRGLQSDSQLLRFSLLQLPVNVQAIYKIILTVPIGAFIILILRNFIGIKTFGTFMPVLIALAFRETHVIWGICLFVTIVSFGLLARFYLDQLRLLLVPRLAAILTVVILLMIFISVLGQNLGLDAGLSVALFPMVILTMTIERMCITWDERGASEAIKSGIGSLVAAVISYWAMSYEPLQYLIFAFPELLLILLALILWFGQYRGYRLFELKRFKALARHVE
;
A
#
# COMPACT_ATOMS: atom_id res chain seq x y z
N MET A 1 -45.93 -13.80 14.15
CA MET A 1 -44.66 -14.38 13.71
C MET A 1 -44.23 -13.99 12.31
N LYS A 2 -45.10 -13.81 11.30
CA LYS A 2 -44.73 -13.42 9.92
C LYS A 2 -44.09 -12.03 9.78
N ASN A 3 -44.40 -11.05 10.65
CA ASN A 3 -43.79 -9.70 10.58
C ASN A 3 -42.32 -9.69 11.02
N ASN A 4 -41.96 -10.45 12.06
CA ASN A 4 -40.56 -10.46 12.57
C ASN A 4 -39.58 -11.08 11.55
N THR A 5 -40.00 -12.06 10.77
CA THR A 5 -39.13 -12.68 9.74
C THR A 5 -38.87 -11.72 8.59
N ARG A 6 -39.83 -10.91 8.15
CA ARG A 6 -39.62 -9.88 7.11
C ARG A 6 -38.65 -8.80 7.56
N HIS A 7 -38.74 -8.35 8.82
CA HIS A 7 -37.76 -7.38 9.38
C HIS A 7 -36.35 -7.94 9.42
N VAL A 8 -36.18 -9.22 9.80
CA VAL A 8 -34.85 -9.85 9.83
C VAL A 8 -34.24 -9.96 8.42
N TYR A 9 -35.01 -10.41 7.42
CA TYR A 9 -34.55 -10.46 6.04
C TYR A 9 -34.26 -9.06 5.47
N GLY A 10 -35.06 -8.05 5.81
CA GLY A 10 -34.81 -6.66 5.47
C GLY A 10 -33.49 -6.16 6.06
N LEU A 11 -33.23 -6.45 7.35
CA LEU A 11 -31.97 -6.10 8.02
C LEU A 11 -30.76 -6.82 7.39
N ILE A 12 -30.88 -8.11 7.09
CA ILE A 12 -29.81 -8.89 6.42
C ILE A 12 -29.47 -8.25 5.07
N LEU A 13 -30.51 -7.93 4.27
CA LEU A 13 -30.31 -7.33 2.95
C LEU A 13 -29.65 -5.95 3.04
N THR A 14 -30.10 -5.09 3.96
CA THR A 14 -29.52 -3.77 4.14
C THR A 14 -28.07 -3.84 4.59
N LEU A 15 -27.73 -4.71 5.55
CA LEU A 15 -26.34 -4.88 6.01
C LEU A 15 -25.44 -5.42 4.89
N PHE A 16 -25.95 -6.36 4.09
CA PHE A 16 -25.20 -6.94 2.97
C PHE A 16 -24.95 -5.90 1.87
N ILE A 17 -25.98 -5.13 1.47
CA ILE A 17 -25.83 -4.08 0.45
C ILE A 17 -24.87 -2.98 0.94
N LEU A 18 -25.02 -2.55 2.19
CA LEU A 18 -24.17 -1.50 2.76
C LEU A 18 -22.71 -1.94 2.86
N GLY A 19 -22.46 -3.15 3.39
CA GLY A 19 -21.11 -3.69 3.49
C GLY A 19 -20.45 -3.88 2.12
N THR A 20 -21.19 -4.43 1.15
CA THR A 20 -20.70 -4.64 -0.22
C THR A 20 -20.46 -3.30 -0.94
N GLY A 21 -21.37 -2.34 -0.80
CA GLY A 21 -21.24 -1.01 -1.41
C GLY A 21 -20.00 -0.25 -0.91
N ILE A 22 -19.77 -0.23 0.40
CA ILE A 22 -18.56 0.42 0.98
C ILE A 22 -17.29 -0.31 0.55
N PHE A 23 -17.29 -1.65 0.54
CA PHE A 23 -16.16 -2.46 0.10
C PHE A 23 -15.74 -2.12 -1.34
N PHE A 24 -16.68 -2.14 -2.29
CA PHE A 24 -16.39 -1.80 -3.68
C PHE A 24 -15.96 -0.34 -3.84
N TYR A 25 -16.56 0.59 -3.11
CA TYR A 25 -16.13 1.98 -3.12
C TYR A 25 -14.66 2.14 -2.67
N ARG A 26 -14.28 1.48 -1.57
CA ARG A 26 -12.89 1.54 -1.08
C ARG A 26 -11.90 0.85 -2.00
N HIS A 27 -12.29 -0.26 -2.61
CA HIS A 27 -11.41 -0.98 -3.53
C HIS A 27 -11.27 -0.27 -4.88
N LEU A 28 -12.39 0.14 -5.51
CA LEU A 28 -12.38 0.69 -6.87
C LEU A 28 -12.11 2.19 -6.95
N VAL A 29 -12.54 2.97 -5.94
CA VAL A 29 -12.40 4.43 -5.97
C VAL A 29 -11.19 4.90 -5.16
N LEU A 30 -10.91 4.24 -4.02
CA LEU A 30 -9.80 4.60 -3.14
C LEU A 30 -8.55 3.74 -3.36
N ASP A 31 -8.59 2.79 -4.32
CA ASP A 31 -7.47 1.91 -4.68
C ASP A 31 -6.85 1.16 -3.47
N VAL A 32 -7.67 0.79 -2.47
CA VAL A 32 -7.17 -0.01 -1.35
C VAL A 32 -6.89 -1.43 -1.84
N PRO A 33 -5.66 -1.94 -1.69
CA PRO A 33 -5.28 -3.26 -2.20
C PRO A 33 -5.98 -4.38 -1.44
N LEU A 34 -6.21 -5.53 -2.11
CA LEU A 34 -6.84 -6.71 -1.51
C LEU A 34 -5.85 -7.55 -0.69
N THR A 35 -4.55 -7.39 -0.95
CA THR A 35 -3.47 -8.09 -0.24
C THR A 35 -2.43 -7.10 0.24
N ASP A 36 -1.77 -7.39 1.36
CA ASP A 36 -0.69 -6.58 1.92
C ASP A 36 0.63 -6.72 1.16
N THR A 37 0.77 -7.75 0.34
CA THR A 37 1.94 -8.03 -0.51
C THR A 37 1.84 -7.37 -1.88
N GLU A 38 0.72 -6.72 -2.20
CA GLU A 38 0.54 -6.03 -3.47
C GLU A 38 1.50 -4.84 -3.57
N THR A 39 2.41 -4.93 -4.53
CA THR A 39 3.38 -3.87 -4.81
C THR A 39 3.05 -3.18 -6.11
N ILE A 40 3.18 -1.88 -6.11
CA ILE A 40 3.07 -1.06 -7.33
C ILE A 40 4.48 -0.79 -7.83
N ASN A 41 4.67 -1.01 -9.13
CA ASN A 41 5.91 -0.66 -9.78
C ASN A 41 6.10 0.85 -9.73
N SER A 42 7.14 1.27 -9.06
CA SER A 42 7.54 2.66 -8.94
C SER A 42 9.03 2.81 -9.17
N TRP A 43 9.45 4.03 -9.43
CA TRP A 43 10.82 4.38 -9.75
C TRP A 43 11.34 5.39 -8.75
N MET A 44 12.47 5.11 -8.17
CA MET A 44 13.20 6.08 -7.37
C MET A 44 14.22 6.79 -8.24
N VAL A 45 14.12 8.11 -8.28
CA VAL A 45 15.09 8.97 -8.98
C VAL A 45 15.83 9.79 -7.93
N GLU A 46 17.14 9.67 -7.94
CA GLU A 46 18.03 10.43 -7.08
C GLU A 46 18.87 11.37 -7.92
N SER A 47 18.88 12.64 -7.57
CA SER A 47 19.85 13.61 -8.09
C SER A 47 20.85 13.98 -7.01
N ASN A 48 22.11 14.02 -7.38
CA ASN A 48 23.21 14.37 -6.51
C ASN A 48 24.08 15.44 -7.16
N LEU A 49 24.09 16.62 -6.54
CA LEU A 49 24.92 17.73 -6.93
C LEU A 49 26.12 17.84 -5.99
N ARG A 50 27.30 17.54 -6.50
CA ARG A 50 28.58 17.65 -5.76
C ARG A 50 29.36 18.82 -6.25
N PHE A 51 30.04 19.55 -5.36
CA PHE A 51 30.92 20.65 -5.67
C PHE A 51 31.89 20.91 -4.51
N VAL A 52 32.88 21.73 -4.74
CA VAL A 52 33.80 22.18 -3.71
C VAL A 52 33.47 23.62 -3.35
N ALA A 53 33.20 23.86 -2.07
CA ALA A 53 32.86 25.18 -1.57
C ALA A 53 34.03 26.16 -1.70
N ASP A 54 33.75 27.39 -2.12
CA ASP A 54 34.72 28.49 -2.06
C ASP A 54 34.89 28.97 -0.61
N PRO A 55 36.09 29.15 -0.13
CA PRO A 55 36.33 29.55 1.25
C PRO A 55 35.66 30.89 1.59
N ASN A 56 34.95 30.92 2.73
CA ASN A 56 34.33 32.12 3.30
C ASN A 56 33.32 32.86 2.43
N THR A 57 32.76 32.21 1.41
CA THR A 57 31.68 32.75 0.57
C THR A 57 30.36 32.11 0.91
N PRO A 58 29.24 32.85 0.85
CA PRO A 58 27.93 32.26 0.92
C PRO A 58 27.69 31.39 -0.30
N ILE A 59 27.07 30.22 -0.08
CA ILE A 59 26.76 29.28 -1.12
C ILE A 59 25.25 29.32 -1.38
N LYS A 60 24.91 29.45 -2.66
CA LYS A 60 23.55 29.22 -3.16
C LYS A 60 23.65 28.23 -4.31
N ALA A 61 23.11 27.05 -4.13
CA ALA A 61 23.02 26.03 -5.15
C ALA A 61 21.55 25.73 -5.44
N SER A 62 21.23 25.71 -6.71
CA SER A 62 19.88 25.38 -7.15
C SER A 62 19.90 24.34 -8.26
N PHE A 63 18.84 23.55 -8.37
CA PHE A 63 18.55 22.74 -9.54
C PHE A 63 17.04 22.50 -9.70
N ASN A 64 16.65 22.31 -10.95
CA ASN A 64 15.26 22.01 -11.30
C ASN A 64 14.92 20.57 -10.93
N ILE A 65 13.69 20.40 -10.44
CA ILE A 65 13.11 19.11 -10.08
C ILE A 65 11.79 18.91 -10.82
N PRO A 66 11.37 17.66 -11.06
CA PRO A 66 10.11 17.38 -11.76
C PRO A 66 8.92 18.06 -11.09
N TYR A 67 8.07 18.68 -11.90
CA TYR A 67 6.82 19.30 -11.47
C TYR A 67 5.67 18.80 -12.32
N LEU A 68 4.68 18.15 -11.68
CA LEU A 68 3.49 17.57 -12.31
C LEU A 68 3.81 16.82 -13.63
N PRO A 69 4.74 15.85 -13.62
CA PRO A 69 5.18 15.20 -14.83
C PRO A 69 4.01 14.42 -15.47
N PRO A 70 3.79 14.54 -16.80
CA PRO A 70 2.80 13.75 -17.52
C PRO A 70 3.07 12.25 -17.30
N HIS A 71 2.00 11.46 -17.19
CA HIS A 71 2.04 10.00 -16.97
C HIS A 71 2.65 9.54 -15.67
N PHE A 72 3.05 10.44 -14.75
CA PHE A 72 3.63 10.08 -13.46
C PHE A 72 3.03 10.91 -12.33
N ALA A 73 2.95 10.28 -11.15
CA ALA A 73 2.66 10.97 -9.90
C ALA A 73 3.85 10.82 -8.95
N ILE A 74 4.19 11.91 -8.29
CA ILE A 74 5.19 11.92 -7.23
C ILE A 74 4.53 11.37 -5.97
N ILE A 75 5.10 10.29 -5.41
CA ILE A 75 4.60 9.67 -4.18
C ILE A 75 5.23 10.31 -2.97
N ASP A 76 6.54 10.53 -3.05
CA ASP A 76 7.32 11.05 -1.93
C ASP A 76 8.55 11.79 -2.44
N GLU A 77 9.00 12.81 -1.69
CA GLU A 77 10.15 13.63 -2.01
C GLU A 77 10.99 13.88 -0.77
N TYR A 78 12.30 13.76 -0.92
CA TYR A 78 13.27 13.98 0.13
C TYR A 78 14.38 14.92 -0.34
N PHE A 79 14.67 15.90 0.50
CA PHE A 79 15.81 16.83 0.30
C PHE A 79 16.82 16.56 1.40
N VAL A 80 18.01 16.10 1.02
CA VAL A 80 19.06 15.74 1.96
C VAL A 80 20.28 16.62 1.75
N SER A 81 20.64 17.35 2.77
CA SER A 81 21.82 18.20 2.78
C SER A 81 22.33 18.40 4.20
N ARG A 82 23.62 18.69 4.35
CA ARG A 82 24.20 18.93 5.67
C ARG A 82 24.18 20.42 5.98
N ASN A 83 23.29 20.82 6.92
CA ASN A 83 23.18 22.19 7.43
C ASN A 83 22.79 23.29 6.41
N TYR A 84 22.23 22.92 5.26
CA TYR A 84 21.68 23.88 4.29
C TYR A 84 20.21 24.18 4.61
N GLY A 85 19.82 25.44 4.48
CA GLY A 85 18.41 25.78 4.32
C GLY A 85 17.93 25.37 2.93
N VAL A 86 16.73 24.80 2.85
CA VAL A 86 16.14 24.33 1.59
C VAL A 86 14.83 25.05 1.35
N THR A 87 14.66 25.59 0.16
CA THR A 87 13.41 26.19 -0.30
C THR A 87 13.08 25.68 -1.70
N THR A 88 11.80 25.53 -2.01
CA THR A 88 11.33 25.18 -3.35
C THR A 88 10.47 26.29 -3.89
N ASN A 89 10.77 26.74 -5.11
CA ASN A 89 10.08 27.83 -5.78
C ASN A 89 9.54 27.34 -7.12
N LEU A 90 8.41 27.91 -7.56
CA LEU A 90 7.94 27.75 -8.94
C LEU A 90 8.52 28.90 -9.77
N ASN A 91 9.20 28.56 -10.84
CA ASN A 91 9.74 29.51 -11.82
C ASN A 91 9.12 29.18 -13.18
N GLY A 92 8.02 29.87 -13.53
CA GLY A 92 7.21 29.53 -14.68
C GLY A 92 6.62 28.13 -14.58
N ASP A 93 6.91 27.29 -15.57
CA ASP A 93 6.44 25.91 -15.67
C ASP A 93 7.41 24.90 -14.96
N ASN A 94 8.50 25.39 -14.38
CA ASN A 94 9.49 24.59 -13.67
C ASN A 94 9.41 24.79 -12.17
N ARG A 95 9.81 23.76 -11.43
CA ARG A 95 10.00 23.81 -9.98
C ARG A 95 11.50 23.71 -9.67
N GLU A 96 12.00 24.72 -8.97
CA GLU A 96 13.38 24.83 -8.60
C GLU A 96 13.55 24.59 -7.10
N THR A 97 14.56 23.83 -6.72
CA THR A 97 14.98 23.69 -5.32
C THR A 97 16.26 24.47 -5.10
N VAL A 98 16.26 25.27 -4.05
CA VAL A 98 17.39 26.15 -3.69
C VAL A 98 17.92 25.75 -2.33
N TRP A 99 19.21 25.43 -2.27
CA TRP A 99 19.97 25.20 -1.04
C TRP A 99 20.84 26.41 -0.76
N SER A 100 20.81 26.91 0.45
CA SER A 100 21.59 28.07 0.86
C SER A 100 22.28 27.85 2.20
N ILE A 101 23.53 28.29 2.30
CA ILE A 101 24.29 28.29 3.53
C ILE A 101 25.28 29.50 3.53
N ARG A 102 25.44 30.11 4.69
CA ARG A 102 26.32 31.26 4.82
C ARG A 102 27.83 30.93 4.69
N ARG A 103 28.24 29.77 5.19
CA ARG A 103 29.62 29.30 5.16
C ARG A 103 29.66 27.79 5.09
N ALA A 104 30.44 27.25 4.17
CA ALA A 104 30.78 25.85 4.10
C ALA A 104 32.25 25.70 3.68
N HIS A 105 32.86 24.56 3.95
CA HIS A 105 34.24 24.26 3.62
C HIS A 105 34.34 22.87 2.99
N GLY A 106 35.26 22.74 2.03
CA GLY A 106 35.55 21.47 1.38
C GLY A 106 34.44 20.93 0.47
N PRO A 107 34.43 19.61 0.24
CA PRO A 107 33.44 18.96 -0.62
C PRO A 107 32.03 19.05 -0.05
N GLN A 108 31.10 19.44 -0.88
CA GLN A 108 29.67 19.51 -0.57
C GLN A 108 28.89 18.53 -1.43
N SER A 109 27.78 18.00 -0.90
CA SER A 109 26.87 17.12 -1.61
C SER A 109 25.43 17.45 -1.24
N LEU A 110 24.60 17.70 -2.24
CA LEU A 110 23.19 18.00 -2.11
C LEU A 110 22.42 16.91 -2.84
N TYR A 111 21.43 16.36 -2.17
CA TYR A 111 20.62 15.25 -2.71
C TYR A 111 19.17 15.65 -2.78
N TYR A 112 18.56 15.29 -3.89
CA TYR A 112 17.11 15.19 -4.03
C TYR A 112 16.76 13.78 -4.42
N ARG A 113 15.80 13.20 -3.74
CA ARG A 113 15.28 11.88 -4.01
C ARG A 113 13.77 11.96 -4.13
N ALA A 114 13.23 11.43 -5.20
CA ALA A 114 11.79 11.34 -5.36
C ALA A 114 11.38 9.96 -5.87
N ILE A 115 10.18 9.57 -5.51
CA ILE A 115 9.59 8.30 -5.92
C ILE A 115 8.42 8.60 -6.83
N PHE A 116 8.49 8.05 -8.03
CA PHE A 116 7.50 8.21 -9.09
C PHE A 116 6.75 6.91 -9.34
N ARG A 117 5.43 6.99 -9.47
CA ARG A 117 4.62 5.91 -10.00
C ARG A 117 3.96 6.32 -11.31
N GLN A 118 3.65 5.35 -12.13
CA GLN A 118 2.82 5.59 -13.32
C GLN A 118 1.42 6.01 -12.89
N ALA A 119 0.91 7.08 -13.49
CA ALA A 119 -0.44 7.60 -13.25
C ALA A 119 -1.03 8.05 -14.58
N ASP A 120 -2.25 7.62 -14.86
CA ASP A 120 -2.98 8.10 -16.02
C ASP A 120 -3.67 9.44 -15.69
N GLY A 121 -3.59 10.40 -16.61
CA GLY A 121 -4.42 11.59 -16.58
C GLY A 121 -3.83 12.87 -15.98
N ASN A 122 -2.52 12.96 -15.68
CA ASN A 122 -1.91 14.25 -15.39
C ASN A 122 -1.83 15.08 -16.69
N GLU A 123 -2.56 16.18 -16.74
CA GLU A 123 -2.40 17.18 -17.80
C GLU A 123 -1.02 17.83 -17.65
N SER A 124 -0.43 18.20 -18.80
CA SER A 124 0.84 18.94 -18.79
C SER A 124 0.68 20.26 -18.01
N PRO A 125 1.62 20.59 -17.09
CA PRO A 125 1.55 21.85 -16.33
C PRO A 125 1.81 23.10 -17.19
N LEU A 126 2.10 22.90 -18.47
CA LEU A 126 2.48 23.99 -19.34
C LEU A 126 1.36 25.02 -19.51
N SER A 127 1.68 26.24 -19.16
CA SER A 127 0.85 27.42 -19.38
C SER A 127 0.74 27.78 -20.88
N ALA A 128 -0.11 28.76 -21.20
CA ALA A 128 -0.18 29.30 -22.54
C ALA A 128 1.19 29.84 -22.99
N PRO A 129 1.59 29.61 -24.26
CA PRO A 129 2.92 29.98 -24.71
C PRO A 129 3.12 31.51 -24.64
N PRO A 130 4.30 31.97 -24.20
CA PRO A 130 4.64 33.38 -24.24
C PRO A 130 4.79 33.87 -25.66
N ALA A 131 4.89 35.21 -25.84
CA ALA A 131 5.16 35.80 -27.12
C ALA A 131 6.47 35.31 -27.72
N ILE A 132 6.46 34.97 -29.01
CA ILE A 132 7.63 34.46 -29.72
C ILE A 132 8.65 35.60 -29.88
N LYS A 133 9.85 35.41 -29.39
CA LYS A 133 10.99 36.30 -29.62
C LYS A 133 11.73 35.80 -30.84
N SER A 134 11.79 36.58 -31.91
CA SER A 134 12.60 36.28 -33.08
C SER A 134 14.07 36.48 -32.75
N GLN A 135 14.91 35.50 -33.01
CA GLN A 135 16.34 35.61 -32.92
C GLN A 135 16.89 36.21 -34.20
N PRO A 136 17.88 37.11 -34.13
CA PRO A 136 18.56 37.64 -35.32
C PRO A 136 19.36 36.49 -35.99
N LEU A 137 19.11 36.31 -37.30
CA LEU A 137 19.79 35.28 -38.11
C LEU A 137 20.79 35.94 -39.05
N ASN A 138 21.89 35.27 -39.30
CA ASN A 138 22.77 35.65 -40.39
C ASN A 138 22.17 35.26 -41.74
N GLU A 139 22.65 35.83 -42.87
CA GLU A 139 22.11 35.61 -44.21
C GLU A 139 22.11 34.15 -44.62
N SER A 140 23.14 33.37 -44.28
CA SER A 140 23.22 31.93 -44.59
C SER A 140 22.20 31.11 -43.82
N GLN A 141 22.01 31.40 -42.53
CA GLN A 141 20.99 30.76 -41.69
C GLN A 141 19.56 31.11 -42.17
N LYS A 142 19.35 32.35 -42.54
CA LYS A 142 18.04 32.81 -43.05
C LYS A 142 17.64 32.08 -44.34
N SER A 143 18.57 31.96 -45.30
CA SER A 143 18.35 31.18 -46.51
C SER A 143 18.11 29.71 -46.26
N ALA A 144 18.82 29.07 -45.30
CA ALA A 144 18.62 27.69 -44.91
C ALA A 144 17.23 27.49 -44.27
N VAL A 145 16.83 28.37 -43.35
CA VAL A 145 15.51 28.34 -42.70
C VAL A 145 14.39 28.50 -43.74
N GLU A 146 14.48 29.44 -44.64
CA GLU A 146 13.47 29.66 -45.70
C GLU A 146 13.36 28.41 -46.60
N THR A 147 14.49 27.83 -47.02
CA THR A 147 14.50 26.62 -47.84
C THR A 147 13.79 25.46 -47.16
N ILE A 148 14.19 25.13 -45.93
CA ILE A 148 13.61 24.03 -45.13
C ILE A 148 12.12 24.33 -44.87
N THR A 149 11.78 25.56 -44.47
CA THR A 149 10.37 25.96 -44.22
C THR A 149 9.49 25.73 -45.45
N ASN A 150 9.94 26.07 -46.65
CA ASN A 150 9.18 25.91 -47.88
C ASN A 150 8.99 24.43 -48.25
N GLN A 151 10.05 23.61 -48.08
CA GLN A 151 9.97 22.16 -48.27
C GLN A 151 8.98 21.49 -47.32
N VAL A 152 9.09 21.81 -46.02
CA VAL A 152 8.26 21.22 -44.99
C VAL A 152 6.79 21.67 -45.12
N ARG A 153 6.55 22.93 -45.50
CA ARG A 153 5.19 23.46 -45.68
C ARG A 153 4.39 22.75 -46.78
N GLN A 154 5.06 22.32 -47.84
CA GLN A 154 4.43 21.55 -48.92
C GLN A 154 4.03 20.14 -48.47
N ALA A 155 4.73 19.58 -47.45
CA ALA A 155 4.55 18.22 -46.93
C ALA A 155 3.69 18.15 -45.67
N SER A 156 3.16 19.27 -45.16
CA SER A 156 2.50 19.37 -43.88
C SER A 156 1.05 19.86 -43.99
N ALA A 157 0.14 19.21 -43.27
CA ALA A 157 -1.27 19.56 -43.21
C ALA A 157 -1.61 20.45 -41.99
N ASP A 158 -0.89 20.32 -40.91
CA ASP A 158 -1.10 21.01 -39.63
C ASP A 158 0.22 21.32 -38.91
N ILE A 159 0.14 22.01 -37.76
CA ILE A 159 1.31 22.40 -36.97
C ILE A 159 2.06 21.16 -36.48
N LYS A 160 1.38 20.08 -36.10
CA LYS A 160 1.99 18.84 -35.65
C LYS A 160 2.81 18.21 -36.76
N THR A 161 2.24 18.01 -37.93
CA THR A 161 2.95 17.44 -39.09
C THR A 161 4.05 18.36 -39.60
N PHE A 162 3.86 19.67 -39.51
CA PHE A 162 4.92 20.63 -39.81
C PHE A 162 6.14 20.45 -38.90
N ALA A 163 5.94 20.39 -37.61
CA ALA A 163 7.03 20.19 -36.64
C ALA A 163 7.70 18.82 -36.81
N GLN A 164 6.93 17.74 -37.04
CA GLN A 164 7.47 16.41 -37.33
C GLN A 164 8.35 16.40 -38.58
N SER A 165 7.85 17.02 -39.65
CA SER A 165 8.57 17.10 -40.93
C SER A 165 9.81 18.00 -40.81
N THR A 166 9.76 19.05 -40.02
CA THR A 166 10.95 19.88 -39.69
C THR A 166 12.06 19.05 -39.06
N VAL A 167 11.72 18.28 -38.03
CA VAL A 167 12.70 17.40 -37.35
C VAL A 167 13.24 16.32 -38.30
N LYS A 168 12.38 15.72 -39.14
CA LYS A 168 12.79 14.73 -40.14
C LYS A 168 13.73 15.33 -41.18
N GLU A 169 13.47 16.57 -41.64
CA GLU A 169 14.32 17.27 -42.61
C GLU A 169 15.69 17.57 -42.03
N LEU A 170 15.74 18.06 -40.78
CA LEU A 170 17.01 18.28 -40.06
C LEU A 170 17.83 16.99 -39.88
N ASN A 171 17.17 15.85 -39.69
CA ASN A 171 17.83 14.54 -39.55
C ASN A 171 18.40 14.02 -40.88
N LYS A 172 18.04 14.57 -42.04
CA LYS A 172 18.66 14.17 -43.31
C LYS A 172 20.14 14.58 -43.43
N ARG A 173 20.59 15.55 -42.58
CA ARG A 173 21.97 16.01 -42.48
C ARG A 173 22.49 16.60 -43.79
N ASP A 174 21.60 17.18 -44.58
CA ASP A 174 21.99 17.91 -45.78
C ASP A 174 22.74 19.24 -45.49
N GLY A 175 23.19 19.95 -46.50
CA GLY A 175 23.93 21.19 -46.35
C GLY A 175 23.18 22.27 -45.58
N ASN A 176 21.85 22.40 -45.77
CA ASN A 176 21.03 23.35 -45.06
C ASN A 176 20.80 22.98 -43.60
N ALA A 177 20.55 21.71 -43.33
CA ALA A 177 20.45 21.18 -41.95
C ALA A 177 21.78 21.38 -41.19
N LYS A 178 22.92 21.11 -41.84
CA LYS A 178 24.26 21.28 -41.26
C LYS A 178 24.59 22.72 -40.93
N LEU A 179 24.11 23.67 -41.71
CA LEU A 179 24.28 25.10 -41.41
C LEU A 179 23.54 25.56 -40.14
N LEU A 180 22.44 24.90 -39.78
CA LEU A 180 21.65 25.22 -38.60
C LEU A 180 22.05 24.39 -37.37
N THR A 181 22.40 23.13 -37.54
CA THR A 181 22.76 22.22 -36.43
C THR A 181 24.26 22.22 -36.09
N GLY A 182 25.12 22.77 -36.95
CA GLY A 182 26.57 22.68 -36.80
C GLY A 182 27.17 21.32 -37.19
N ASN A 183 28.37 21.03 -36.75
CA ASN A 183 29.08 19.80 -37.08
C ASN A 183 28.78 18.61 -36.18
N GLU A 184 28.31 18.86 -34.96
CA GLU A 184 27.97 17.86 -33.97
C GLU A 184 26.45 17.59 -33.99
N PHE A 185 26.02 16.57 -34.66
CA PHE A 185 24.60 16.20 -34.73
C PHE A 185 24.14 15.50 -33.44
N ASN A 186 23.89 16.28 -32.40
CA ASN A 186 23.26 15.79 -31.19
C ASN A 186 21.79 16.25 -31.09
N ASP A 187 21.01 15.59 -30.22
CA ASP A 187 19.58 15.88 -30.05
C ASP A 187 19.30 17.34 -29.65
N GLU A 188 20.19 17.97 -28.87
CA GLU A 188 20.07 19.36 -28.42
C GLU A 188 20.17 20.32 -29.60
N GLN A 189 21.14 20.15 -30.48
CA GLN A 189 21.35 20.99 -31.66
C GLN A 189 20.20 20.83 -32.67
N ILE A 190 19.66 19.62 -32.85
CA ILE A 190 18.51 19.38 -33.71
C ILE A 190 17.29 20.13 -33.17
N ILE A 191 17.07 20.13 -31.86
CA ILE A 191 15.98 20.83 -31.21
C ILE A 191 16.14 22.34 -31.34
N ASP A 192 17.32 22.87 -31.10
CA ASP A 192 17.59 24.31 -31.23
C ASP A 192 17.36 24.79 -32.67
N ALA A 193 17.82 24.04 -33.67
CA ALA A 193 17.54 24.33 -35.08
C ALA A 193 16.04 24.21 -35.40
N ALA A 194 15.33 23.21 -34.86
CA ALA A 194 13.90 23.08 -35.05
C ALA A 194 13.13 24.23 -34.40
N ILE A 195 13.48 24.67 -33.20
CA ILE A 195 12.88 25.82 -32.52
C ILE A 195 13.08 27.08 -33.34
N LEU A 196 14.24 27.26 -33.94
CA LEU A 196 14.53 28.43 -34.78
C LEU A 196 13.63 28.46 -36.03
N ILE A 197 13.45 27.34 -36.72
CA ILE A 197 12.56 27.22 -37.89
C ILE A 197 11.09 27.43 -37.48
N LEU A 198 10.65 26.84 -36.40
CA LEU A 198 9.29 26.94 -35.89
C LEU A 198 8.95 28.35 -35.43
N ASN A 199 9.83 29.02 -34.70
CA ASN A 199 9.66 30.39 -34.24
C ASN A 199 9.59 31.37 -35.42
N GLN A 200 10.37 31.16 -36.46
CA GLN A 200 10.28 31.96 -37.69
C GLN A 200 8.95 31.76 -38.44
N SER A 201 8.36 30.57 -38.28
CA SER A 201 7.02 30.27 -38.80
C SER A 201 5.90 30.66 -37.84
N LYS A 202 6.16 31.45 -36.79
CA LYS A 202 5.23 31.89 -35.74
C LYS A 202 4.60 30.73 -34.96
N ILE A 203 5.28 29.60 -34.84
CA ILE A 203 4.90 28.44 -34.04
C ILE A 203 5.80 28.43 -32.82
N PHE A 204 5.19 28.48 -31.62
CA PHE A 204 5.98 28.42 -30.38
C PHE A 204 6.45 27.01 -30.12
N ALA A 205 7.73 26.87 -29.84
CA ALA A 205 8.37 25.62 -29.50
C ALA A 205 9.44 25.81 -28.43
N MET A 206 9.66 24.81 -27.60
CA MET A 206 10.69 24.83 -26.56
C MET A 206 11.28 23.43 -26.32
N PRO A 207 12.52 23.34 -25.84
CA PRO A 207 13.11 22.05 -25.46
C PRO A 207 12.49 21.55 -24.17
N VAL A 208 12.42 20.23 -24.03
CA VAL A 208 12.02 19.51 -22.82
C VAL A 208 13.13 18.54 -22.48
N LYS A 209 13.63 18.62 -21.26
CA LYS A 209 14.66 17.73 -20.74
C LYS A 209 14.03 16.69 -19.83
N GLY A 210 14.44 15.45 -19.95
CA GLY A 210 13.91 14.36 -19.13
C GLY A 210 14.81 13.14 -19.13
N ILE A 211 14.37 12.10 -18.46
CA ILE A 211 15.08 10.83 -18.31
C ILE A 211 14.15 9.66 -18.62
N TYR A 212 14.71 8.58 -19.13
CA TYR A 212 14.00 7.30 -19.22
C TYR A 212 14.06 6.59 -17.86
N LEU A 213 12.92 6.11 -17.41
CA LEU A 213 12.80 5.30 -16.18
C LEU A 213 13.21 3.86 -16.47
N ALA A 214 14.52 3.66 -16.57
CA ALA A 214 15.17 2.36 -16.66
C ALA A 214 16.26 2.32 -15.59
N GLN A 215 16.60 1.13 -15.10
CA GLN A 215 17.64 1.00 -14.07
C GLN A 215 18.99 1.51 -14.59
N GLN A 216 19.43 2.63 -14.07
CA GLN A 216 20.68 3.30 -14.46
C GLN A 216 21.34 3.97 -13.25
N SER A 217 22.62 3.71 -13.05
CA SER A 217 23.42 4.39 -12.00
C SER A 217 23.90 5.78 -12.41
N LYS A 218 23.88 6.08 -13.71
CA LYS A 218 24.17 7.40 -14.28
C LYS A 218 23.24 7.65 -15.45
N ALA A 219 22.07 8.22 -15.15
CA ALA A 219 21.10 8.55 -16.17
C ALA A 219 21.48 9.85 -16.88
N GLU A 220 21.44 9.83 -18.20
CA GLU A 220 21.65 11.01 -19.03
C GLU A 220 20.32 11.70 -19.30
N LEU A 221 20.34 13.03 -19.28
CA LEU A 221 19.20 13.82 -19.73
C LEU A 221 19.03 13.66 -21.24
N LYS A 222 17.83 13.31 -21.63
CA LYS A 222 17.40 13.25 -23.04
C LYS A 222 16.46 14.38 -23.34
N TYR A 223 16.42 14.79 -24.60
CA TYR A 223 15.71 15.96 -25.05
C TYR A 223 14.50 15.57 -25.90
N PHE A 224 13.42 16.33 -25.77
CA PHE A 224 12.24 16.31 -26.63
C PHE A 224 11.89 17.74 -27.02
N LEU A 225 11.22 17.90 -28.14
CA LEU A 225 10.71 19.19 -28.60
C LEU A 225 9.25 19.30 -28.23
N ALA A 226 8.87 20.28 -27.41
CA ALA A 226 7.48 20.63 -27.15
C ALA A 226 7.03 21.73 -28.12
N VAL A 227 5.92 21.52 -28.80
CA VAL A 227 5.35 22.43 -29.78
C VAL A 227 3.88 22.70 -29.45
N PHE A 228 3.48 23.94 -29.43
CA PHE A 228 2.10 24.33 -29.20
C PHE A 228 1.30 24.35 -30.53
N ASN A 229 0.28 23.50 -30.62
CA ASN A 229 -0.51 23.37 -31.86
C ASN A 229 -1.72 24.32 -31.94
N GLY A 230 -1.82 25.31 -31.04
CA GLY A 230 -2.95 26.23 -30.92
C GLY A 230 -4.02 25.77 -29.91
N LYS A 231 -4.00 24.51 -29.48
CA LYS A 231 -4.94 23.94 -28.48
C LYS A 231 -4.24 23.20 -27.36
N SER A 232 -3.21 22.42 -27.69
CA SER A 232 -2.49 21.55 -26.77
C SER A 232 -1.01 21.50 -27.13
N TRP A 233 -0.21 21.01 -26.18
CA TRP A 233 1.21 20.77 -26.37
C TRP A 233 1.41 19.40 -27.00
N VAL A 234 2.27 19.35 -28.04
CA VAL A 234 2.67 18.12 -28.73
C VAL A 234 4.17 17.95 -28.54
N TYR A 235 4.58 16.77 -28.08
CA TYR A 235 5.97 16.42 -27.89
C TYR A 235 6.50 15.67 -29.09
N ILE A 236 7.68 16.00 -29.58
CA ILE A 236 8.31 15.39 -30.76
C ILE A 236 9.69 14.87 -30.37
N ASN A 237 9.95 13.62 -30.75
CA ASN A 237 11.23 12.99 -30.55
C ASN A 237 12.24 13.55 -31.58
N PRO A 238 13.39 14.09 -31.16
CA PRO A 238 14.36 14.72 -32.06
C PRO A 238 15.04 13.73 -33.00
N THR A 239 15.20 12.46 -32.59
CA THR A 239 15.86 11.43 -33.39
C THR A 239 14.95 10.85 -34.48
N THR A 240 13.66 10.60 -34.16
CA THR A 240 12.71 9.89 -35.07
C THR A 240 11.73 10.82 -35.75
N GLY A 241 11.54 12.04 -35.24
CA GLY A 241 10.46 12.93 -35.66
C GLY A 241 9.06 12.42 -35.30
N GLY A 242 8.96 11.38 -34.48
CA GLY A 242 7.69 10.83 -33.97
C GLY A 242 7.05 11.77 -32.95
N ALA A 243 5.69 11.89 -32.98
CA ALA A 243 4.96 12.64 -31.98
C ALA A 243 4.51 11.75 -30.83
N GLY A 244 4.56 12.28 -29.61
CA GLY A 244 4.15 11.66 -28.36
C GLY A 244 5.32 11.45 -27.40
N LEU A 245 5.01 11.42 -26.11
CA LEU A 245 5.96 11.08 -25.07
C LEU A 245 5.90 9.58 -24.81
N PRO A 246 7.05 8.87 -24.71
CA PRO A 246 7.08 7.49 -24.26
C PRO A 246 6.53 7.38 -22.83
N LYS A 247 5.87 6.28 -22.52
CA LYS A 247 5.25 6.04 -21.20
C LYS A 247 6.27 5.93 -20.06
N ASP A 248 7.51 5.64 -20.39
CA ASP A 248 8.66 5.51 -19.50
C ASP A 248 9.54 6.77 -19.44
N PHE A 249 9.13 7.85 -20.10
CA PHE A 249 9.89 9.11 -20.11
C PHE A 249 9.36 10.09 -19.06
N LEU A 250 10.22 10.40 -18.08
CA LEU A 250 9.95 11.37 -17.02
C LEU A 250 10.50 12.75 -17.41
N ILE A 251 9.63 13.73 -17.55
CA ILE A 251 10.04 15.12 -17.80
C ILE A 251 10.67 15.67 -16.53
N TRP A 252 11.88 16.22 -16.69
CA TRP A 252 12.66 16.83 -15.61
C TRP A 252 12.53 18.36 -15.60
N GLN A 253 12.57 18.97 -16.77
CA GLN A 253 12.57 20.42 -16.94
C GLN A 253 12.02 20.83 -18.31
N TYR A 254 11.34 21.97 -18.34
CA TYR A 254 10.91 22.67 -19.55
C TYR A 254 11.83 23.86 -19.83
N GLY A 255 12.12 24.12 -21.14
CA GLY A 255 12.93 25.25 -21.55
C GLY A 255 14.43 24.99 -21.58
N ASN A 256 15.18 26.04 -21.98
CA ASN A 256 16.62 25.94 -22.25
C ASN A 256 17.51 26.32 -21.06
N GLU A 257 16.92 26.66 -19.90
CA GLU A 257 17.68 27.02 -18.71
C GLU A 257 18.61 25.88 -18.27
N PRO A 258 19.76 26.20 -17.62
CA PRO A 258 20.64 25.18 -17.06
C PRO A 258 19.89 24.35 -16.00
N VAL A 259 20.21 23.05 -15.92
CA VAL A 259 19.55 22.13 -14.98
C VAL A 259 19.90 22.45 -13.53
N TYR A 260 21.07 22.98 -13.30
CA TYR A 260 21.56 23.42 -11.99
C TYR A 260 22.42 24.70 -12.11
N GLU A 261 22.45 25.46 -11.02
CA GLU A 261 23.28 26.65 -10.87
C GLU A 261 23.93 26.63 -9.49
N ILE A 262 25.21 27.09 -9.43
CA ILE A 262 25.97 27.17 -8.18
C ILE A 262 26.68 28.50 -8.10
N VAL A 263 26.41 29.20 -7.03
CA VAL A 263 27.12 30.42 -6.61
C VAL A 263 27.93 30.11 -5.35
N GLY A 264 29.21 30.41 -5.32
CA GLY A 264 30.11 30.15 -4.19
C GLY A 264 30.72 28.75 -4.16
N GLY A 265 30.72 28.04 -5.30
CA GLY A 265 31.31 26.71 -5.42
C GLY A 265 31.94 26.44 -6.78
N LYS A 266 32.88 25.49 -6.80
CA LYS A 266 33.66 25.11 -8.01
C LYS A 266 33.51 23.62 -8.31
N LYS A 267 33.82 23.24 -9.57
CA LYS A 267 33.84 21.87 -10.07
C LYS A 267 32.52 21.14 -9.81
N PRO A 268 31.38 21.67 -10.30
CA PRO A 268 30.09 20.98 -10.12
C PRO A 268 30.09 19.65 -10.85
N LEU A 269 29.48 18.64 -10.19
CA LEU A 269 29.21 17.35 -10.78
C LEU A 269 27.77 17.00 -10.42
N PHE A 270 26.91 16.91 -11.43
CA PHE A 270 25.51 16.54 -11.29
C PHE A 270 25.30 15.12 -11.81
N ASN A 271 24.78 14.24 -10.98
CA ASN A 271 24.48 12.86 -11.33
C ASN A 271 23.01 12.56 -11.06
N LEU A 272 22.40 11.82 -11.98
CA LEU A 272 21.06 11.25 -11.84
C LEU A 272 21.16 9.73 -11.78
N THR A 273 20.47 9.14 -10.82
CA THR A 273 20.37 7.68 -10.66
C THR A 273 18.90 7.29 -10.71
N VAL A 274 18.57 6.25 -11.46
CA VAL A 274 17.21 5.71 -11.57
C VAL A 274 17.23 4.25 -11.15
N SER A 275 16.39 3.90 -10.20
CA SER A 275 16.27 2.53 -9.72
C SER A 275 14.81 2.12 -9.55
N PRO A 276 14.44 0.88 -9.92
CA PRO A 276 13.11 0.36 -9.62
C PRO A 276 12.96 0.19 -8.12
N THR A 277 11.87 0.68 -7.57
CA THR A 277 11.57 0.58 -6.14
C THR A 277 10.13 0.17 -5.98
N PRO A 278 9.86 -1.13 -5.79
CA PRO A 278 8.50 -1.58 -5.54
C PRO A 278 8.01 -1.01 -4.21
N ILE A 279 6.86 -0.34 -4.25
CA ILE A 279 6.22 0.23 -3.05
C ILE A 279 4.97 -0.56 -2.75
N ASN A 280 4.74 -0.81 -1.46
CA ASN A 280 3.52 -1.44 -1.00
C ASN A 280 2.31 -0.56 -1.34
N ALA A 281 1.33 -1.11 -2.05
CA ALA A 281 0.12 -0.41 -2.47
C ALA A 281 -0.66 0.20 -1.29
N LEU A 282 -0.60 -0.45 -0.13
CA LEU A 282 -1.22 0.04 1.10
C LEU A 282 -0.62 1.36 1.60
N SER A 283 0.71 1.54 1.47
CA SER A 283 1.38 2.78 1.86
C SER A 283 0.96 3.96 1.00
N ILE A 284 0.70 3.69 -0.28
CA ILE A 284 0.20 4.70 -1.24
C ILE A 284 -1.26 5.07 -0.91
N ALA A 285 -2.12 4.08 -0.64
CA ALA A 285 -3.49 4.34 -0.24
C ALA A 285 -3.55 5.17 1.06
N LYS A 286 -2.62 4.92 2.00
CA LYS A 286 -2.48 5.69 3.24
C LYS A 286 -2.05 7.14 2.99
N SER A 287 -1.04 7.39 2.16
CA SER A 287 -0.58 8.74 1.85
C SER A 287 -1.62 9.55 1.08
N ARG A 288 -2.33 8.93 0.13
CA ARG A 288 -3.47 9.56 -0.55
C ARG A 288 -4.59 9.93 0.41
N GLY A 289 -4.89 9.08 1.40
CA GLY A 289 -5.89 9.35 2.42
C GLY A 289 -5.57 10.57 3.29
N LEU A 290 -4.29 10.87 3.48
CA LEU A 290 -3.84 12.07 4.19
C LEU A 290 -3.96 13.35 3.33
N GLN A 291 -3.82 13.23 2.02
CA GLN A 291 -3.87 14.35 1.07
C GLN A 291 -5.28 14.62 0.53
N SER A 292 -6.13 13.59 0.45
CA SER A 292 -7.50 13.73 -0.03
C SER A 292 -8.45 14.10 1.09
N ASP A 293 -9.42 15.01 0.83
CA ASP A 293 -10.48 15.40 1.76
C ASP A 293 -11.52 14.28 2.04
N SER A 294 -11.19 13.04 1.66
CA SER A 294 -12.05 11.88 1.86
C SER A 294 -12.18 11.52 3.34
N GLN A 295 -13.33 11.85 3.93
CA GLN A 295 -13.62 11.54 5.34
C GLN A 295 -13.50 10.05 5.64
N LEU A 296 -13.85 9.16 4.71
CA LEU A 296 -13.77 7.71 4.88
C LEU A 296 -12.33 7.20 5.08
N LEU A 297 -11.34 7.82 4.45
CA LEU A 297 -9.94 7.48 4.67
C LEU A 297 -9.40 8.10 5.97
N ARG A 298 -9.88 9.29 6.36
CA ARG A 298 -9.50 9.91 7.65
C ARG A 298 -9.94 9.10 8.86
N PHE A 299 -11.07 8.39 8.77
CA PHE A 299 -11.58 7.48 9.81
C PHE A 299 -11.19 6.01 9.57
N SER A 300 -10.17 5.75 8.74
CA SER A 300 -9.68 4.40 8.48
C SER A 300 -8.77 3.90 9.61
N LEU A 301 -8.86 2.61 9.94
CA LEU A 301 -7.95 1.92 10.86
C LEU A 301 -6.49 1.97 10.40
N LEU A 302 -6.25 2.21 9.11
CA LEU A 302 -4.92 2.34 8.50
C LEU A 302 -4.15 3.56 9.00
N GLN A 303 -4.83 4.56 9.59
CA GLN A 303 -4.19 5.77 10.13
C GLN A 303 -3.77 5.64 11.60
N LEU A 304 -4.18 4.57 12.27
CA LEU A 304 -3.82 4.34 13.66
C LEU A 304 -2.31 4.06 13.81
N PRO A 305 -1.71 4.34 14.97
CA PRO A 305 -0.33 3.93 15.27
C PRO A 305 -0.14 2.41 15.08
N VAL A 306 1.03 1.98 14.63
CA VAL A 306 1.32 0.58 14.28
C VAL A 306 1.01 -0.39 15.42
N ASN A 307 1.34 -0.01 16.66
CA ASN A 307 1.04 -0.82 17.85
C ASN A 307 -0.46 -1.05 18.03
N VAL A 308 -1.27 -0.02 17.78
CA VAL A 308 -2.73 -0.10 17.87
C VAL A 308 -3.30 -0.92 16.71
N GLN A 309 -2.75 -0.78 15.51
CA GLN A 309 -3.15 -1.58 14.35
C GLN A 309 -2.96 -3.09 14.61
N ALA A 310 -1.85 -3.50 15.25
CA ALA A 310 -1.59 -4.90 15.58
C ALA A 310 -2.69 -5.47 16.50
N ILE A 311 -3.14 -4.69 17.49
CA ILE A 311 -4.23 -5.08 18.39
C ILE A 311 -5.55 -5.22 17.63
N TYR A 312 -5.91 -4.22 16.80
CA TYR A 312 -7.15 -4.27 16.03
C TYR A 312 -7.17 -5.40 15.00
N LYS A 313 -6.04 -5.73 14.36
CA LYS A 313 -5.95 -6.91 13.48
C LYS A 313 -6.42 -8.18 14.17
N ILE A 314 -6.09 -8.34 15.46
CA ILE A 314 -6.50 -9.51 16.25
C ILE A 314 -7.98 -9.43 16.61
N ILE A 315 -8.43 -8.29 17.18
CA ILE A 315 -9.81 -8.12 17.67
C ILE A 315 -10.83 -8.32 16.55
N LEU A 316 -10.55 -7.80 15.36
CA LEU A 316 -11.44 -7.90 14.21
C LEU A 316 -11.61 -9.33 13.67
N THR A 317 -10.72 -10.27 14.02
CA THR A 317 -10.88 -11.68 13.66
C THR A 317 -11.80 -12.45 14.61
N VAL A 318 -12.10 -11.93 15.80
CA VAL A 318 -12.97 -12.57 16.79
C VAL A 318 -14.36 -12.90 16.24
N PRO A 319 -15.05 -12.01 15.51
CA PRO A 319 -16.34 -12.33 14.87
C PRO A 319 -16.27 -13.49 13.87
N ILE A 320 -15.11 -13.68 13.20
CA ILE A 320 -14.90 -14.83 12.28
C ILE A 320 -14.88 -16.13 13.09
N GLY A 321 -14.10 -16.15 14.17
CA GLY A 321 -14.06 -17.29 15.07
C GLY A 321 -15.47 -17.65 15.59
N ALA A 322 -16.24 -16.64 16.00
CA ALA A 322 -17.62 -16.83 16.43
C ALA A 322 -18.53 -17.39 15.33
N PHE A 323 -18.37 -16.92 14.09
CA PHE A 323 -19.11 -17.41 12.93
C PHE A 323 -18.77 -18.87 12.62
N ILE A 324 -17.50 -19.25 12.67
CA ILE A 324 -17.07 -20.65 12.49
C ILE A 324 -17.71 -21.55 13.55
N ILE A 325 -17.69 -21.14 14.81
CA ILE A 325 -18.31 -21.91 15.88
C ILE A 325 -19.81 -22.02 15.69
N LEU A 326 -20.48 -20.97 15.20
CA LEU A 326 -21.88 -21.00 14.84
C LEU A 326 -22.14 -22.08 13.79
N ILE A 327 -21.33 -22.17 12.74
CA ILE A 327 -21.43 -23.21 11.70
C ILE A 327 -21.20 -24.60 12.33
N LEU A 328 -20.11 -24.77 13.08
CA LEU A 328 -19.75 -26.06 13.70
C LEU A 328 -20.84 -26.57 14.65
N ARG A 329 -21.45 -25.67 15.40
CA ARG A 329 -22.48 -26.01 16.39
C ARG A 329 -23.85 -26.19 15.78
N ASN A 330 -24.30 -25.24 14.94
CA ASN A 330 -25.71 -25.24 14.46
C ASN A 330 -25.86 -26.08 13.19
N PHE A 331 -24.86 -26.15 12.32
CA PHE A 331 -24.94 -26.87 11.06
C PHE A 331 -24.32 -28.27 11.17
N ILE A 332 -23.11 -28.40 11.72
CA ILE A 332 -22.44 -29.70 11.87
C ILE A 332 -22.98 -30.46 13.09
N GLY A 333 -23.20 -29.77 14.21
CA GLY A 333 -23.76 -30.36 15.43
C GLY A 333 -22.71 -30.72 16.47
N ILE A 334 -21.52 -30.09 16.45
CA ILE A 334 -20.50 -30.28 17.47
C ILE A 334 -20.94 -29.64 18.79
N LYS A 335 -20.91 -30.44 19.89
CA LYS A 335 -21.24 -29.95 21.22
C LYS A 335 -20.06 -29.12 21.78
N THR A 336 -20.29 -27.88 22.19
CA THR A 336 -19.29 -26.98 22.76
C THR A 336 -19.80 -26.32 24.04
N PHE A 337 -18.92 -25.81 24.87
CA PHE A 337 -19.29 -24.97 26.03
C PHE A 337 -19.67 -23.55 25.57
N GLY A 338 -20.87 -23.41 25.02
CA GLY A 338 -21.33 -22.16 24.45
C GLY A 338 -20.61 -21.79 23.15
N THR A 339 -20.74 -20.53 22.75
CA THR A 339 -20.08 -19.98 21.52
C THR A 339 -18.80 -19.26 21.85
N PHE A 340 -18.74 -18.58 23.00
CA PHE A 340 -17.59 -17.72 23.36
C PHE A 340 -16.36 -18.53 23.83
N MET A 341 -16.55 -19.62 24.58
CA MET A 341 -15.44 -20.40 25.11
C MET A 341 -14.45 -20.89 24.05
N PRO A 342 -14.88 -21.54 22.97
CA PRO A 342 -13.95 -21.97 21.93
C PRO A 342 -13.22 -20.82 21.24
N VAL A 343 -13.86 -19.62 21.08
CA VAL A 343 -13.19 -18.42 20.54
C VAL A 343 -12.09 -17.95 21.46
N LEU A 344 -12.35 -17.91 22.77
CA LEU A 344 -11.36 -17.51 23.77
C LEU A 344 -10.19 -18.48 23.81
N ILE A 345 -10.46 -19.79 23.71
CA ILE A 345 -9.39 -20.82 23.63
C ILE A 345 -8.59 -20.63 22.34
N ALA A 346 -9.23 -20.30 21.21
CA ALA A 346 -8.53 -20.01 19.96
C ALA A 346 -7.62 -18.77 20.07
N LEU A 347 -8.04 -17.74 20.79
CA LEU A 347 -7.20 -16.57 21.10
C LEU A 347 -6.04 -16.94 22.01
N ALA A 348 -6.25 -17.82 23.00
CA ALA A 348 -5.17 -18.31 23.86
C ALA A 348 -4.12 -19.10 23.07
N PHE A 349 -4.51 -19.88 22.06
CA PHE A 349 -3.59 -20.59 21.17
C PHE A 349 -2.71 -19.67 20.34
N ARG A 350 -3.12 -18.45 20.12
CA ARG A 350 -2.31 -17.44 19.44
C ARG A 350 -1.08 -17.05 20.25
N GLU A 351 -1.23 -16.97 21.56
CA GLU A 351 -0.12 -16.64 22.49
C GLU A 351 0.80 -17.83 22.75
N THR A 352 0.22 -19.05 22.80
CA THR A 352 0.93 -20.27 23.23
C THR A 352 1.35 -21.17 22.07
N HIS A 353 0.99 -20.87 20.82
CA HIS A 353 1.00 -21.77 19.68
C HIS A 353 0.11 -23.01 19.86
N VAL A 354 -0.45 -23.54 18.76
CA VAL A 354 -1.49 -24.58 18.82
C VAL A 354 -1.05 -25.83 19.57
N ILE A 355 0.12 -26.38 19.23
CA ILE A 355 0.59 -27.66 19.78
C ILE A 355 0.81 -27.55 21.29
N TRP A 356 1.57 -26.54 21.71
CA TRP A 356 1.82 -26.27 23.12
C TRP A 356 0.56 -25.86 23.86
N GLY A 357 -0.31 -25.07 23.20
CA GLY A 357 -1.61 -24.67 23.74
C GLY A 357 -2.54 -25.85 24.00
N ILE A 358 -2.61 -26.85 23.09
CA ILE A 358 -3.40 -28.08 23.30
C ILE A 358 -2.82 -28.89 24.44
N CYS A 359 -1.49 -29.07 24.48
CA CYS A 359 -0.82 -29.83 25.55
C CYS A 359 -1.09 -29.18 26.91
N LEU A 360 -0.90 -27.88 27.02
CA LEU A 360 -1.19 -27.08 28.21
C LEU A 360 -2.67 -27.17 28.63
N PHE A 361 -3.59 -27.02 27.65
CA PHE A 361 -5.01 -27.12 27.88
C PHE A 361 -5.38 -28.49 28.48
N VAL A 362 -4.97 -29.60 27.83
CA VAL A 362 -5.28 -30.94 28.27
C VAL A 362 -4.69 -31.20 29.66
N THR A 363 -3.45 -30.81 29.90
CA THR A 363 -2.77 -30.99 31.21
C THR A 363 -3.48 -30.24 32.31
N ILE A 364 -3.74 -28.94 32.15
CA ILE A 364 -4.38 -28.11 33.18
C ILE A 364 -5.81 -28.51 33.43
N VAL A 365 -6.58 -28.83 32.38
CA VAL A 365 -7.96 -29.29 32.54
C VAL A 365 -7.99 -30.66 33.26
N SER A 366 -7.10 -31.57 32.93
CA SER A 366 -7.00 -32.88 33.61
C SER A 366 -6.68 -32.71 35.10
N PHE A 367 -5.70 -31.90 35.45
CA PHE A 367 -5.36 -31.62 36.84
C PHE A 367 -6.47 -30.87 37.58
N GLY A 368 -7.13 -29.92 36.91
CA GLY A 368 -8.29 -29.19 37.45
C GLY A 368 -9.45 -30.13 37.78
N LEU A 369 -9.70 -31.13 36.90
CA LEU A 369 -10.72 -32.16 37.17
C LEU A 369 -10.32 -33.10 38.31
N LEU A 370 -9.04 -33.50 38.40
CA LEU A 370 -8.55 -34.28 39.53
C LEU A 370 -8.70 -33.51 40.84
N ALA A 371 -8.30 -32.26 40.90
CA ALA A 371 -8.50 -31.40 42.06
C ALA A 371 -9.99 -31.29 42.43
N ARG A 372 -10.89 -31.17 41.44
CA ARG A 372 -12.31 -31.20 41.70
C ARG A 372 -12.78 -32.47 42.41
N PHE A 373 -12.41 -33.68 41.92
CA PHE A 373 -12.81 -34.93 42.55
C PHE A 373 -12.41 -34.96 44.04
N TYR A 374 -11.22 -34.46 44.37
CA TYR A 374 -10.78 -34.35 45.76
C TYR A 374 -11.63 -33.36 46.56
N LEU A 375 -11.90 -32.15 45.99
CA LEU A 375 -12.69 -31.09 46.63
C LEU A 375 -14.16 -31.49 46.82
N ASP A 376 -14.73 -32.33 45.92
CA ASP A 376 -16.12 -32.86 46.04
C ASP A 376 -16.26 -33.74 47.30
N GLN A 377 -15.21 -34.49 47.66
CA GLN A 377 -15.22 -35.29 48.88
C GLN A 377 -15.25 -34.44 50.16
N LEU A 378 -14.75 -33.22 50.10
CA LEU A 378 -14.77 -32.26 51.20
C LEU A 378 -16.10 -31.56 51.40
N ARG A 379 -17.15 -31.86 50.55
CA ARG A 379 -18.51 -31.28 50.61
C ARG A 379 -18.53 -29.75 50.69
N LEU A 380 -17.63 -29.10 49.99
CA LEU A 380 -17.56 -27.63 49.95
C LEU A 380 -18.76 -27.04 49.16
N LEU A 381 -19.17 -25.84 49.58
CA LEU A 381 -20.12 -25.05 48.81
C LEU A 381 -19.56 -24.69 47.45
N LEU A 382 -20.42 -24.41 46.44
CA LEU A 382 -20.00 -24.16 45.07
C LEU A 382 -18.95 -23.04 44.92
N VAL A 383 -19.14 -21.91 45.61
CA VAL A 383 -18.24 -20.74 45.50
C VAL A 383 -16.87 -20.99 46.06
N PRO A 384 -16.68 -21.51 47.30
CA PRO A 384 -15.36 -21.89 47.81
C PRO A 384 -14.69 -22.97 46.97
N ARG A 385 -15.41 -23.95 46.43
CA ARG A 385 -14.90 -24.96 45.54
C ARG A 385 -14.30 -24.39 44.26
N LEU A 386 -15.01 -23.46 43.60
CA LEU A 386 -14.53 -22.78 42.41
C LEU A 386 -13.30 -21.92 42.69
N ALA A 387 -13.29 -21.19 43.81
CA ALA A 387 -12.12 -20.42 44.24
C ALA A 387 -10.90 -21.28 44.50
N ALA A 388 -11.08 -22.45 45.11
CA ALA A 388 -9.99 -23.42 45.34
C ALA A 388 -9.47 -23.98 43.99
N ILE A 389 -10.33 -24.34 43.04
CA ILE A 389 -9.93 -24.80 41.72
C ILE A 389 -9.11 -23.71 41.00
N LEU A 390 -9.58 -22.45 41.03
CA LEU A 390 -8.86 -21.31 40.46
C LEU A 390 -7.45 -21.20 41.03
N THR A 391 -7.33 -21.29 42.36
CA THR A 391 -6.02 -21.21 43.03
C THR A 391 -5.09 -22.36 42.61
N VAL A 392 -5.60 -23.59 42.54
CA VAL A 392 -4.85 -24.75 42.06
C VAL A 392 -4.37 -24.56 40.62
N VAL A 393 -5.23 -24.07 39.75
CA VAL A 393 -4.88 -23.78 38.33
C VAL A 393 -3.76 -22.75 38.23
N ILE A 394 -3.83 -21.68 39.02
CA ILE A 394 -2.80 -20.64 39.04
C ILE A 394 -1.45 -21.25 39.52
N LEU A 395 -1.45 -22.00 40.62
CA LEU A 395 -0.26 -22.65 41.13
C LEU A 395 0.36 -23.64 40.12
N LEU A 396 -0.52 -24.42 39.42
CA LEU A 396 -0.07 -25.34 38.39
C LEU A 396 0.55 -24.60 37.20
N MET A 397 -0.03 -23.49 36.76
CA MET A 397 0.53 -22.68 35.67
C MET A 397 1.87 -22.07 36.04
N ILE A 398 2.03 -21.56 37.27
CA ILE A 398 3.32 -21.06 37.76
C ILE A 398 4.35 -22.20 37.76
N PHE A 399 3.97 -23.38 38.24
CA PHE A 399 4.85 -24.54 38.26
C PHE A 399 5.29 -24.96 36.86
N ILE A 400 4.35 -25.05 35.90
CA ILE A 400 4.64 -25.39 34.49
C ILE A 400 5.53 -24.33 33.84
N SER A 401 5.31 -23.06 34.14
CA SER A 401 6.13 -21.95 33.62
C SER A 401 7.57 -22.03 34.09
N VAL A 402 7.78 -22.24 35.41
CA VAL A 402 9.12 -22.37 36.00
C VAL A 402 9.82 -23.64 35.48
N LEU A 403 9.09 -24.76 35.37
CA LEU A 403 9.63 -26.00 34.84
C LEU A 403 10.04 -25.85 33.35
N GLY A 404 9.21 -25.21 32.55
CA GLY A 404 9.49 -24.93 31.12
C GLY A 404 10.75 -24.10 30.94
N GLN A 405 10.90 -23.03 31.75
CA GLN A 405 12.09 -22.19 31.72
C GLN A 405 13.36 -22.95 32.08
N ASN A 406 13.30 -23.82 33.11
CA ASN A 406 14.45 -24.64 33.54
C ASN A 406 14.84 -25.71 32.51
N LEU A 407 13.90 -26.19 31.71
CA LEU A 407 14.12 -27.17 30.64
C LEU A 407 14.56 -26.55 29.32
N GLY A 408 14.76 -25.22 29.27
CA GLY A 408 15.15 -24.51 28.06
C GLY A 408 14.06 -24.55 26.96
N LEU A 409 12.82 -24.78 27.33
CA LEU A 409 11.68 -24.73 26.45
C LEU A 409 11.26 -23.26 26.31
N ASP A 410 12.01 -22.46 25.50
CA ASP A 410 11.71 -21.07 25.19
C ASP A 410 10.41 -20.93 24.38
N ALA A 411 9.78 -22.01 24.05
CA ALA A 411 8.58 -22.10 23.26
C ALA A 411 7.35 -21.65 24.05
N GLY A 412 7.13 -20.35 24.11
CA GLY A 412 5.78 -19.81 24.17
C GLY A 412 4.95 -20.09 25.42
N LEU A 413 5.56 -20.48 26.54
CA LEU A 413 4.91 -20.50 27.85
C LEU A 413 4.82 -19.07 28.42
N SER A 414 4.46 -18.12 27.59
CA SER A 414 4.02 -16.81 28.05
C SER A 414 2.79 -17.05 28.93
N VAL A 415 3.00 -17.04 30.25
CA VAL A 415 1.94 -17.04 31.25
C VAL A 415 1.25 -15.68 31.18
N ALA A 416 0.51 -15.46 30.11
CA ALA A 416 -0.36 -14.31 29.98
C ALA A 416 -1.58 -14.51 30.88
N LEU A 417 -1.99 -13.47 31.55
CA LEU A 417 -3.23 -13.44 32.36
C LEU A 417 -4.43 -13.98 31.58
N PHE A 418 -4.47 -13.75 30.28
CA PHE A 418 -5.58 -14.11 29.41
C PHE A 418 -5.78 -15.63 29.24
N PRO A 419 -4.78 -16.45 28.88
CA PRO A 419 -4.92 -17.91 28.84
C PRO A 419 -5.32 -18.51 30.18
N MET A 420 -4.83 -17.98 31.29
CA MET A 420 -5.12 -18.47 32.65
C MET A 420 -6.61 -18.32 32.97
N VAL A 421 -7.21 -17.14 32.73
CA VAL A 421 -8.63 -16.90 32.97
C VAL A 421 -9.51 -17.83 32.13
N ILE A 422 -9.13 -18.03 30.86
CA ILE A 422 -9.89 -18.89 29.93
C ILE A 422 -9.88 -20.34 30.37
N LEU A 423 -8.70 -20.86 30.77
CA LEU A 423 -8.57 -22.22 31.26
C LEU A 423 -9.41 -22.45 32.52
N THR A 424 -9.36 -21.52 33.46
CA THR A 424 -10.17 -21.58 34.68
C THR A 424 -11.66 -21.58 34.38
N MET A 425 -12.12 -20.66 33.52
CA MET A 425 -13.53 -20.63 33.09
C MET A 425 -13.94 -21.92 32.36
N THR A 426 -13.02 -22.52 31.59
CA THR A 426 -13.28 -23.80 30.91
C THR A 426 -13.47 -24.93 31.90
N ILE A 427 -12.61 -25.02 32.91
CA ILE A 427 -12.72 -26.02 33.99
C ILE A 427 -14.03 -25.83 34.76
N GLU A 428 -14.36 -24.59 35.12
CA GLU A 428 -15.63 -24.26 35.78
C GLU A 428 -16.83 -24.76 34.95
N ARG A 429 -16.89 -24.41 33.68
CA ARG A 429 -17.97 -24.86 32.78
C ARG A 429 -18.02 -26.37 32.64
N MET A 430 -16.86 -27.00 32.59
CA MET A 430 -16.77 -28.46 32.55
C MET A 430 -17.26 -29.10 33.83
N CYS A 431 -16.94 -28.53 35.00
CA CYS A 431 -17.47 -28.98 36.28
C CYS A 431 -18.98 -28.83 36.37
N ILE A 432 -19.53 -27.69 36.01
CA ILE A 432 -21.00 -27.46 36.01
C ILE A 432 -21.71 -28.45 35.07
N THR A 433 -21.17 -28.64 33.86
CA THR A 433 -21.76 -29.59 32.89
C THR A 433 -21.67 -31.03 33.38
N TRP A 434 -20.63 -31.40 34.10
CA TRP A 434 -20.46 -32.71 34.70
C TRP A 434 -21.52 -32.96 35.78
N ASP A 435 -21.79 -31.99 36.65
CA ASP A 435 -22.81 -32.08 37.70
C ASP A 435 -24.23 -32.15 37.13
N GLU A 436 -24.52 -31.36 36.06
CA GLU A 436 -25.85 -31.27 35.47
C GLU A 436 -26.18 -32.42 34.50
N ARG A 437 -25.22 -32.87 33.69
CA ARG A 437 -25.45 -33.74 32.52
C ARG A 437 -24.59 -35.00 32.51
N GLY A 438 -23.72 -35.15 33.48
CA GLY A 438 -22.81 -36.27 33.61
C GLY A 438 -21.47 -36.16 32.87
N ALA A 439 -20.54 -37.07 33.23
CA ALA A 439 -19.17 -37.08 32.73
C ALA A 439 -19.04 -37.14 31.19
N SER A 440 -19.84 -38.01 30.56
CA SER A 440 -19.80 -38.21 29.10
C SER A 440 -20.12 -36.95 28.31
N GLU A 441 -21.11 -36.17 28.75
CA GLU A 441 -21.48 -34.92 28.08
C GLU A 441 -20.48 -33.80 28.32
N ALA A 442 -19.91 -33.72 29.52
CA ALA A 442 -18.88 -32.77 29.86
C ALA A 442 -17.60 -33.00 29.01
N ILE A 443 -17.13 -34.26 28.90
CA ILE A 443 -15.97 -34.62 28.09
C ILE A 443 -16.22 -34.38 26.61
N LYS A 444 -17.35 -34.76 26.06
CA LYS A 444 -17.74 -34.51 24.66
C LYS A 444 -17.78 -33.01 24.34
N SER A 445 -18.31 -32.19 25.24
CA SER A 445 -18.36 -30.74 25.09
C SER A 445 -16.96 -30.10 25.22
N GLY A 446 -16.08 -30.63 26.06
CA GLY A 446 -14.67 -30.23 26.21
C GLY A 446 -13.88 -30.48 24.93
N ILE A 447 -13.92 -31.73 24.44
CA ILE A 447 -13.27 -32.10 23.17
C ILE A 447 -13.82 -31.31 22.01
N GLY A 448 -15.16 -31.18 21.92
CA GLY A 448 -15.77 -30.39 20.87
C GLY A 448 -15.41 -28.91 20.93
N SER A 449 -15.24 -28.33 22.13
CA SER A 449 -14.76 -26.96 22.30
C SER A 449 -13.30 -26.80 21.86
N LEU A 450 -12.45 -27.79 22.16
CA LEU A 450 -11.05 -27.81 21.73
C LEU A 450 -10.93 -27.90 20.22
N VAL A 451 -11.66 -28.83 19.58
CA VAL A 451 -11.68 -28.97 18.11
C VAL A 451 -12.18 -27.69 17.45
N ALA A 452 -13.27 -27.11 17.95
CA ALA A 452 -13.79 -25.86 17.44
C ALA A 452 -12.82 -24.69 17.61
N ALA A 453 -12.06 -24.65 18.72
CA ALA A 453 -11.03 -23.68 18.97
C ALA A 453 -9.86 -23.78 17.98
N VAL A 454 -9.40 -25.00 17.68
CA VAL A 454 -8.31 -25.24 16.70
C VAL A 454 -8.72 -24.77 15.31
N ILE A 455 -9.94 -25.12 14.87
CA ILE A 455 -10.45 -24.70 13.55
C ILE A 455 -10.60 -23.17 13.49
N SER A 456 -11.14 -22.56 14.56
CA SER A 456 -11.27 -21.11 14.65
C SER A 456 -9.91 -20.42 14.68
N TYR A 457 -8.92 -20.97 15.38
CA TYR A 457 -7.56 -20.46 15.42
C TYR A 457 -6.94 -20.40 14.00
N TRP A 458 -7.04 -21.47 13.22
CA TRP A 458 -6.49 -21.50 11.87
C TRP A 458 -7.11 -20.41 10.98
N ALA A 459 -8.41 -20.23 11.06
CA ALA A 459 -9.07 -19.17 10.29
C ALA A 459 -8.69 -17.76 10.79
N MET A 460 -8.65 -17.57 12.11
CA MET A 460 -8.28 -16.28 12.72
C MET A 460 -6.81 -15.93 12.54
N SER A 461 -5.92 -16.93 12.38
CA SER A 461 -4.48 -16.75 12.17
C SER A 461 -4.07 -16.66 10.70
N TYR A 462 -5.03 -16.83 9.77
CA TYR A 462 -4.75 -16.74 8.35
C TYR A 462 -4.48 -15.27 7.95
N GLU A 463 -3.23 -14.94 7.67
CA GLU A 463 -2.76 -13.57 7.43
C GLU A 463 -3.55 -12.81 6.36
N PRO A 464 -3.86 -13.38 5.17
CA PRO A 464 -4.64 -12.67 4.16
C PRO A 464 -6.04 -12.28 4.65
N LEU A 465 -6.68 -13.13 5.47
CA LEU A 465 -7.98 -12.84 6.04
C LEU A 465 -7.91 -11.74 7.12
N GLN A 466 -6.85 -11.76 7.95
CA GLN A 466 -6.59 -10.69 8.92
C GLN A 466 -6.40 -9.35 8.23
N TYR A 467 -5.59 -9.34 7.17
CA TYR A 467 -5.38 -8.15 6.36
C TYR A 467 -6.70 -7.66 5.74
N LEU A 468 -7.44 -8.55 5.10
CA LEU A 468 -8.68 -8.20 4.40
C LEU A 468 -9.70 -7.53 5.33
N ILE A 469 -9.89 -8.07 6.54
CA ILE A 469 -10.85 -7.50 7.51
C ILE A 469 -10.30 -6.22 8.15
N PHE A 470 -9.00 -6.12 8.33
CA PHE A 470 -8.37 -4.90 8.82
C PHE A 470 -8.44 -3.76 7.80
N ALA A 471 -8.14 -4.06 6.53
CA ALA A 471 -8.20 -3.08 5.44
C ALA A 471 -9.65 -2.70 5.09
N PHE A 472 -10.59 -3.66 5.22
CA PHE A 472 -12.00 -3.51 4.86
C PHE A 472 -12.91 -3.92 6.04
N PRO A 473 -12.97 -3.14 7.13
CA PRO A 473 -13.78 -3.50 8.32
C PRO A 473 -15.29 -3.60 8.02
N GLU A 474 -15.76 -3.01 6.94
CA GLU A 474 -17.13 -3.15 6.41
C GLU A 474 -17.51 -4.60 6.07
N LEU A 475 -16.56 -5.49 5.84
CA LEU A 475 -16.80 -6.93 5.66
C LEU A 475 -17.41 -7.57 6.91
N LEU A 476 -17.20 -6.97 8.10
CA LEU A 476 -17.88 -7.41 9.31
C LEU A 476 -19.41 -7.17 9.27
N LEU A 477 -19.89 -6.20 8.48
CA LEU A 477 -21.33 -6.03 8.25
C LEU A 477 -21.89 -7.18 7.42
N ILE A 478 -21.14 -7.63 6.41
CA ILE A 478 -21.48 -8.81 5.61
C ILE A 478 -21.45 -10.07 6.50
N LEU A 479 -20.42 -10.19 7.34
CA LEU A 479 -20.33 -11.30 8.29
C LEU A 479 -21.51 -11.31 9.28
N LEU A 480 -21.92 -10.13 9.77
CA LEU A 480 -23.09 -9.97 10.63
C LEU A 480 -24.36 -10.39 9.89
N ALA A 481 -24.54 -9.99 8.63
CA ALA A 481 -25.65 -10.42 7.80
C ALA A 481 -25.69 -11.97 7.66
N LEU A 482 -24.52 -12.59 7.42
CA LEU A 482 -24.41 -14.05 7.36
C LEU A 482 -24.73 -14.72 8.71
N ILE A 483 -24.24 -14.18 9.83
CA ILE A 483 -24.54 -14.69 11.18
C ILE A 483 -26.06 -14.66 11.42
N LEU A 484 -26.73 -13.56 11.07
CA LEU A 484 -28.19 -13.45 11.20
C LEU A 484 -28.92 -14.42 10.28
N TRP A 485 -28.44 -14.61 9.06
CA TRP A 485 -29.01 -15.56 8.12
C TRP A 485 -28.87 -17.00 8.60
N PHE A 486 -27.68 -17.41 9.02
CA PHE A 486 -27.46 -18.76 9.60
C PHE A 486 -28.19 -18.94 10.94
N GLY A 487 -28.43 -17.85 11.70
CA GLY A 487 -29.25 -17.88 12.91
C GLY A 487 -30.75 -18.25 12.68
N GLN A 488 -31.22 -18.06 11.43
CA GLN A 488 -32.59 -18.50 11.02
C GLN A 488 -32.65 -19.97 10.62
N TYR A 489 -31.49 -20.66 10.53
CA TYR A 489 -31.47 -22.07 10.13
C TYR A 489 -32.13 -22.96 11.17
N ARG A 490 -33.21 -23.65 10.78
CA ARG A 490 -33.96 -24.57 11.60
C ARG A 490 -33.92 -26.03 11.09
N GLY A 491 -32.99 -26.31 10.16
CA GLY A 491 -32.81 -27.63 9.57
C GLY A 491 -32.13 -28.63 10.52
N TYR A 492 -32.12 -29.89 10.10
CA TYR A 492 -31.41 -30.94 10.82
C TYR A 492 -29.90 -30.75 10.77
N ARG A 493 -29.22 -31.08 11.87
CA ARG A 493 -27.75 -31.04 11.94
C ARG A 493 -27.14 -32.19 11.15
N LEU A 494 -25.99 -31.98 10.56
CA LEU A 494 -25.33 -32.94 9.67
C LEU A 494 -25.07 -34.30 10.37
N PHE A 495 -24.70 -34.28 11.64
CA PHE A 495 -24.51 -35.50 12.43
C PHE A 495 -25.85 -36.19 12.77
N GLU A 496 -26.96 -35.46 12.87
CA GLU A 496 -28.31 -36.02 13.10
C GLU A 496 -28.80 -36.72 11.83
N LEU A 497 -28.56 -36.18 10.65
CA LEU A 497 -28.86 -36.81 9.36
C LEU A 497 -28.20 -38.18 9.21
N LYS A 498 -26.94 -38.30 9.67
CA LYS A 498 -26.20 -39.56 9.65
C LYS A 498 -26.83 -40.61 10.58
N ARG A 499 -27.38 -40.17 11.71
CA ARG A 499 -28.11 -41.01 12.67
C ARG A 499 -29.47 -41.49 12.13
N PHE A 500 -30.18 -40.59 11.46
CA PHE A 500 -31.49 -40.94 10.84
C PHE A 500 -31.32 -41.90 9.66
N LYS A 501 -30.22 -41.81 8.89
CA LYS A 501 -29.90 -42.74 7.80
C LYS A 501 -29.69 -44.19 8.30
N ALA A 502 -29.19 -44.35 9.51
CA ALA A 502 -29.05 -45.67 10.14
C ALA A 502 -30.43 -46.25 10.56
N LEU A 503 -31.38 -45.41 11.00
CA LEU A 503 -32.72 -45.81 11.35
C LEU A 503 -33.55 -46.16 10.09
N ALA A 504 -33.40 -45.45 8.98
CA ALA A 504 -34.08 -45.73 7.73
C ALA A 504 -33.66 -47.10 7.11
N ARG A 505 -32.46 -47.57 7.35
CA ARG A 505 -31.95 -48.90 6.91
C ARG A 505 -32.51 -50.07 7.72
N HIS A 506 -33.12 -49.83 8.87
CA HIS A 506 -33.76 -50.86 9.68
C HIS A 506 -35.27 -51.00 9.43
N VAL A 507 -35.81 -50.24 8.48
CA VAL A 507 -37.26 -50.27 8.11
C VAL A 507 -37.43 -50.92 6.72
N GLU A 508 -36.38 -51.20 5.98
CA GLU A 508 -36.32 -52.10 4.85
C GLU A 508 -35.86 -53.51 5.33
#